data_3a4247d01cdf1379268bf825e8dbff01
#
_entry.id   3a4247d01cdf1379268bf825e8dbff01
#
_cell.length_a   1.000
_cell.length_b   1.000
_cell.length_c   1.000
_cell.angle_alpha   90.00
_cell.angle_beta   90.00
_cell.angle_gamma   90.00
#
_symmetry.space_group_name_H-M   'P 1'
#
loop_
_entity.id
_entity.type
_entity.pdbx_description
1 polymer ?
#
loop_
_entity_poly.entity_id
_entity_poly.type
_entity_poly.pdbx_seq_one_letter_code
_entity_poly.pdbx_strand_id
1 'polypeptide(L)'
;MAASRIAAGLAAAGVAVLRFDFTGLGQSQGAFSQTSFVTNLDDLKSAASFMEGRKFGTHSLAPQLLIGHSLGGAAVLVAAPEIASVRAVATIGAPSFAGHVLHLFEQATAQIERDGQAEVDIGGRPFTIGAEMVRDLKSRMTAEHISGLRCDLLVLHSPIDSIVGIDNAAEIFAHAKHPKSFVSLDKADHLLTRQQDGVFAASVIASWAQRCLPELGKLRKAREGEVQVSASPDGDFAHDIVAGSYLMRADEPESVPGGLDTGPPPYDFLLAGLGACTAMTLRLYARQKGWPLEDVDVQLRHKKDYLQDNQQAGKLDFIDRTITLTGPLDEDMHDRLLQIADKCPVHKSLESGIRITTRLNQTRAAQA
;
A
#
# COMPACT_ATOMS: atom_id res chain seq x y z
N MET A 1 0.74 13.55 -3.04
CA MET A 1 -0.33 13.22 -2.06
C MET A 1 -1.21 12.07 -2.52
N ALA A 2 -1.89 12.09 -3.68
CA ALA A 2 -2.70 10.95 -4.15
C ALA A 2 -1.87 9.67 -4.33
N ALA A 3 -0.73 9.73 -5.01
CA ALA A 3 0.16 8.60 -5.23
C ALA A 3 0.60 7.92 -3.91
N SER A 4 0.91 8.70 -2.85
CA SER A 4 1.27 8.13 -1.54
C SER A 4 0.11 7.39 -0.88
N ARG A 5 -1.11 7.91 -0.98
CA ARG A 5 -2.31 7.26 -0.42
C ARG A 5 -2.65 5.98 -1.17
N ILE A 6 -2.53 6.00 -2.50
CA ILE A 6 -2.75 4.83 -3.35
C ILE A 6 -1.71 3.76 -3.03
N ALA A 7 -0.43 4.13 -2.93
CA ALA A 7 0.65 3.21 -2.58
C ALA A 7 0.44 2.59 -1.19
N ALA A 8 0.07 3.40 -0.17
CA ALA A 8 -0.23 2.90 1.17
C ALA A 8 -1.43 1.92 1.18
N GLY A 9 -2.50 2.24 0.43
CA GLY A 9 -3.66 1.35 0.32
C GLY A 9 -3.35 0.02 -0.37
N LEU A 10 -2.51 0.04 -1.41
CA LEU A 10 -2.04 -1.17 -2.09
C LEU A 10 -1.11 -1.99 -1.19
N ALA A 11 -0.19 -1.33 -0.46
CA ALA A 11 0.69 -2.01 0.49
C ALA A 11 -0.11 -2.67 1.62
N ALA A 12 -1.14 -2.00 2.16
CA ALA A 12 -2.06 -2.58 3.12
C ALA A 12 -2.84 -3.80 2.57
N ALA A 13 -3.03 -3.86 1.24
CA ALA A 13 -3.61 -5.02 0.55
C ALA A 13 -2.56 -6.11 0.20
N GLY A 14 -1.32 -5.99 0.67
CA GLY A 14 -0.24 -6.96 0.45
C GLY A 14 0.46 -6.84 -0.91
N VAL A 15 0.36 -5.70 -1.58
CA VAL A 15 1.03 -5.45 -2.87
C VAL A 15 2.32 -4.66 -2.63
N ALA A 16 3.46 -5.20 -3.05
CA ALA A 16 4.70 -4.44 -3.06
C ALA A 16 4.61 -3.28 -4.06
N VAL A 17 4.93 -2.06 -3.64
CA VAL A 17 4.75 -0.85 -4.46
C VAL A 17 6.06 -0.07 -4.53
N LEU A 18 6.55 0.16 -5.74
CA LEU A 18 7.56 1.17 -6.02
C LEU A 18 6.86 2.46 -6.46
N ARG A 19 7.16 3.55 -5.80
CA ARG A 19 6.78 4.91 -6.18
C ARG A 19 8.05 5.72 -6.40
N PHE A 20 8.11 6.44 -7.50
CA PHE A 20 9.25 7.30 -7.84
C PHE A 20 8.76 8.65 -8.38
N ASP A 21 9.61 9.63 -8.37
CA ASP A 21 9.40 10.92 -9.01
C ASP A 21 10.12 10.93 -10.37
N PHE A 22 9.45 11.39 -11.41
CA PHE A 22 10.07 11.57 -12.74
C PHE A 22 11.21 12.58 -12.69
N THR A 23 12.13 12.48 -13.63
CA THR A 23 13.27 13.41 -13.76
C THR A 23 12.83 14.87 -13.64
N GLY A 24 13.49 15.62 -12.77
CA GLY A 24 13.21 17.03 -12.49
C GLY A 24 11.97 17.29 -11.62
N LEU A 25 11.30 16.25 -11.09
CA LEU A 25 10.18 16.37 -10.15
C LEU A 25 10.54 15.82 -8.78
N GLY A 26 9.88 16.34 -7.75
CA GLY A 26 10.00 15.87 -6.36
C GLY A 26 11.44 15.85 -5.86
N GLN A 27 11.96 14.65 -5.54
CA GLN A 27 13.34 14.44 -5.08
C GLN A 27 14.28 13.97 -6.20
N SER A 28 13.77 13.71 -7.41
CA SER A 28 14.59 13.28 -8.54
C SER A 28 15.44 14.44 -9.07
N GLN A 29 16.65 14.11 -9.49
CA GLN A 29 17.60 15.07 -10.06
C GLN A 29 17.14 15.53 -11.46
N GLY A 30 17.82 16.55 -11.98
CA GLY A 30 17.55 17.14 -13.30
C GLY A 30 16.63 18.36 -13.23
N ALA A 31 16.31 18.91 -14.40
CA ALA A 31 15.39 20.04 -14.54
C ALA A 31 14.19 19.62 -15.39
N PHE A 32 12.97 19.78 -14.85
CA PHE A 32 11.75 19.37 -15.55
C PHE A 32 11.58 20.07 -16.91
N SER A 33 12.05 21.31 -17.04
CA SER A 33 12.06 22.05 -18.30
C SER A 33 12.90 21.39 -19.42
N GLN A 34 13.83 20.50 -19.06
CA GLN A 34 14.67 19.75 -20.00
C GLN A 34 14.14 18.33 -20.27
N THR A 35 13.00 17.97 -19.70
CA THR A 35 12.39 16.67 -19.93
C THR A 35 11.40 16.70 -21.08
N SER A 36 11.07 15.52 -21.58
CA SER A 36 10.08 15.29 -22.60
C SER A 36 9.16 14.13 -22.22
N PHE A 37 8.14 13.85 -23.01
CA PHE A 37 7.33 12.65 -22.78
C PHE A 37 8.16 11.36 -22.94
N VAL A 38 9.16 11.37 -23.84
CA VAL A 38 10.12 10.25 -23.99
C VAL A 38 10.93 10.06 -22.72
N THR A 39 11.42 11.14 -22.10
CA THR A 39 12.14 11.05 -20.81
C THR A 39 11.28 10.36 -19.75
N ASN A 40 9.98 10.68 -19.66
CA ASN A 40 9.07 10.03 -18.72
C ASN A 40 8.91 8.51 -19.01
N LEU A 41 8.89 8.12 -20.29
CA LEU A 41 8.86 6.70 -20.67
C LEU A 41 10.15 5.97 -20.27
N ASP A 42 11.30 6.61 -20.45
CA ASP A 42 12.60 6.05 -20.09
C ASP A 42 12.78 5.94 -18.57
N ASP A 43 12.33 6.93 -17.82
CA ASP A 43 12.27 6.88 -16.35
C ASP A 43 11.42 5.70 -15.87
N LEU A 44 10.24 5.50 -16.47
CA LEU A 44 9.35 4.40 -16.14
C LEU A 44 9.97 3.03 -16.45
N LYS A 45 10.62 2.88 -17.60
CA LYS A 45 11.34 1.66 -17.99
C LYS A 45 12.54 1.40 -17.04
N SER A 46 13.26 2.44 -16.66
CA SER A 46 14.36 2.36 -15.70
C SER A 46 13.87 1.91 -14.31
N ALA A 47 12.75 2.46 -13.84
CA ALA A 47 12.12 2.03 -12.59
C ALA A 47 11.65 0.56 -12.67
N ALA A 48 11.11 0.13 -13.82
CA ALA A 48 10.72 -1.27 -14.04
C ALA A 48 11.94 -2.21 -13.98
N SER A 49 13.00 -1.87 -14.69
CA SER A 49 14.26 -2.65 -14.69
C SER A 49 14.90 -2.73 -13.31
N PHE A 50 14.82 -1.63 -12.53
CA PHE A 50 15.27 -1.63 -11.13
C PHE A 50 14.51 -2.67 -10.29
N MET A 51 13.20 -2.82 -10.50
CA MET A 51 12.38 -3.82 -9.81
C MET A 51 12.65 -5.25 -10.29
N GLU A 52 12.88 -5.45 -11.60
CA GLU A 52 13.15 -6.78 -12.19
C GLU A 52 14.38 -7.47 -11.56
N GLY A 53 15.41 -6.69 -11.23
CA GLY A 53 16.62 -7.17 -10.57
C GLY A 53 16.45 -7.53 -9.09
N ARG A 54 15.29 -7.26 -8.49
CA ARG A 54 15.06 -7.39 -7.04
C ARG A 54 14.19 -8.60 -6.71
N LYS A 55 14.38 -9.07 -5.47
CA LYS A 55 13.60 -10.19 -4.92
C LYS A 55 13.18 -9.88 -3.49
N PHE A 56 11.98 -10.32 -3.13
CA PHE A 56 11.52 -10.41 -1.77
C PHE A 56 11.46 -11.90 -1.38
N GLY A 57 12.38 -12.35 -0.56
CA GLY A 57 12.57 -13.77 -0.32
C GLY A 57 12.87 -14.53 -1.64
N THR A 58 12.01 -15.46 -2.02
CA THR A 58 12.09 -16.20 -3.29
C THR A 58 11.31 -15.57 -4.44
N HIS A 59 10.52 -14.49 -4.17
CA HIS A 59 9.65 -13.87 -5.14
C HIS A 59 10.40 -12.80 -5.94
N SER A 60 10.22 -12.81 -7.26
CA SER A 60 10.66 -11.69 -8.11
C SER A 60 9.79 -10.48 -7.86
N LEU A 61 10.40 -9.30 -7.79
CA LEU A 61 9.70 -8.02 -7.72
C LEU A 61 9.50 -7.37 -9.10
N ALA A 62 9.68 -8.13 -10.19
CA ALA A 62 9.38 -7.63 -11.54
C ALA A 62 7.96 -7.03 -11.57
N PRO A 63 7.79 -5.79 -12.09
CA PRO A 63 6.52 -5.10 -12.03
C PRO A 63 5.48 -5.80 -12.90
N GLN A 64 4.37 -6.20 -12.31
CA GLN A 64 3.26 -6.83 -13.03
C GLN A 64 2.10 -5.87 -13.26
N LEU A 65 2.01 -4.81 -12.47
CA LEU A 65 0.99 -3.76 -12.54
C LEU A 65 1.66 -2.39 -12.65
N LEU A 66 1.29 -1.63 -13.65
CA LEU A 66 1.63 -0.21 -13.77
C LEU A 66 0.40 0.63 -13.40
N ILE A 67 0.61 1.66 -12.60
CA ILE A 67 -0.44 2.61 -12.23
C ILE A 67 0.01 4.01 -12.61
N GLY A 68 -0.78 4.70 -13.41
CA GLY A 68 -0.48 6.07 -13.85
C GLY A 68 -1.63 7.03 -13.60
N HIS A 69 -1.31 8.21 -13.08
CA HIS A 69 -2.26 9.30 -12.87
C HIS A 69 -1.98 10.44 -13.86
N SER A 70 -3.02 10.99 -14.45
CA SER A 70 -2.92 12.10 -15.40
C SER A 70 -1.93 11.77 -16.56
N LEU A 71 -0.95 12.61 -16.84
CA LEU A 71 0.09 12.33 -17.84
C LEU A 71 0.86 11.03 -17.57
N GLY A 72 1.04 10.66 -16.29
CA GLY A 72 1.59 9.35 -15.92
C GLY A 72 0.71 8.20 -16.39
N GLY A 73 -0.61 8.39 -16.49
CA GLY A 73 -1.54 7.43 -17.10
C GLY A 73 -1.29 7.22 -18.57
N ALA A 74 -1.05 8.30 -19.32
CA ALA A 74 -0.61 8.21 -20.71
C ALA A 74 0.73 7.47 -20.85
N ALA A 75 1.68 7.78 -19.96
CA ALA A 75 3.01 7.14 -19.97
C ALA A 75 2.93 5.61 -19.74
N VAL A 76 2.13 5.15 -18.77
CA VAL A 76 2.00 3.70 -18.53
C VAL A 76 1.30 2.98 -19.69
N LEU A 77 0.34 3.62 -20.38
CA LEU A 77 -0.31 3.04 -21.55
C LEU A 77 0.68 2.83 -22.71
N VAL A 78 1.62 3.76 -22.89
CA VAL A 78 2.63 3.67 -23.95
C VAL A 78 3.77 2.71 -23.57
N ALA A 79 4.23 2.73 -22.32
CA ALA A 79 5.39 1.94 -21.88
C ALA A 79 5.05 0.46 -21.59
N ALA A 80 3.81 0.14 -21.22
CA ALA A 80 3.45 -1.21 -20.81
C ALA A 80 3.80 -2.31 -21.83
N PRO A 81 3.62 -2.14 -23.16
CA PRO A 81 4.00 -3.15 -24.14
C PRO A 81 5.51 -3.45 -24.20
N GLU A 82 6.35 -2.51 -23.75
CA GLU A 82 7.81 -2.63 -23.75
C GLU A 82 8.37 -3.30 -22.49
N ILE A 83 7.54 -3.52 -21.46
CA ILE A 83 7.93 -4.12 -20.18
C ILE A 83 7.33 -5.53 -20.09
N ALA A 84 8.13 -6.54 -20.35
CA ALA A 84 7.69 -7.92 -20.54
C ALA A 84 6.97 -8.54 -19.33
N SER A 85 7.26 -8.05 -18.11
CA SER A 85 6.66 -8.53 -16.86
C SER A 85 5.25 -7.98 -16.62
N VAL A 86 4.86 -6.87 -17.30
CA VAL A 86 3.57 -6.21 -17.08
C VAL A 86 2.41 -7.07 -17.59
N ARG A 87 1.41 -7.25 -16.73
CA ARG A 87 0.17 -8.02 -16.98
C ARG A 87 -1.07 -7.16 -16.86
N ALA A 88 -0.94 -6.00 -16.22
CA ALA A 88 -2.06 -5.12 -15.93
C ALA A 88 -1.63 -3.65 -15.92
N VAL A 89 -2.53 -2.78 -16.34
CA VAL A 89 -2.38 -1.32 -16.30
C VAL A 89 -3.61 -0.70 -15.66
N ALA A 90 -3.41 0.22 -14.72
CA ALA A 90 -4.48 1.05 -14.18
C ALA A 90 -4.19 2.52 -14.45
N THR A 91 -5.15 3.24 -15.02
CA THR A 91 -5.07 4.68 -15.27
C THR A 91 -6.05 5.45 -14.40
N ILE A 92 -5.66 6.62 -13.91
CA ILE A 92 -6.49 7.50 -13.10
C ILE A 92 -6.48 8.89 -13.73
N GLY A 93 -7.63 9.38 -14.20
CA GLY A 93 -7.74 10.71 -14.83
C GLY A 93 -6.76 10.89 -15.99
N ALA A 94 -6.53 9.84 -16.78
CA ALA A 94 -5.54 9.86 -17.87
C ALA A 94 -6.11 10.46 -19.14
N PRO A 95 -5.31 11.22 -19.92
CA PRO A 95 -5.68 11.65 -21.26
C PRO A 95 -5.62 10.46 -22.23
N SER A 96 -6.49 10.45 -23.24
CA SER A 96 -6.56 9.42 -24.29
C SER A 96 -5.39 9.47 -25.26
N PHE A 97 -4.80 10.65 -25.42
CA PHE A 97 -3.54 10.86 -26.11
C PHE A 97 -2.75 11.97 -25.40
N ALA A 98 -1.42 11.87 -25.43
CA ALA A 98 -0.57 12.78 -24.68
C ALA A 98 -0.75 14.26 -25.08
N GLY A 99 -1.07 14.53 -26.33
CA GLY A 99 -1.34 15.87 -26.82
C GLY A 99 -2.61 16.52 -26.26
N HIS A 100 -3.51 15.75 -25.63
CA HIS A 100 -4.72 16.32 -25.03
C HIS A 100 -4.43 17.33 -23.92
N VAL A 101 -3.30 17.15 -23.21
CA VAL A 101 -2.88 18.09 -22.16
C VAL A 101 -2.31 19.41 -22.72
N LEU A 102 -2.09 19.54 -24.05
CA LEU A 102 -1.55 20.77 -24.65
C LEU A 102 -2.46 21.98 -24.48
N HIS A 103 -3.78 21.77 -24.33
CA HIS A 103 -4.70 22.87 -24.03
C HIS A 103 -4.36 23.57 -22.70
N LEU A 104 -3.72 22.86 -21.75
CA LEU A 104 -3.26 23.45 -20.49
C LEU A 104 -2.11 24.45 -20.71
N PHE A 105 -1.41 24.37 -21.84
CA PHE A 105 -0.26 25.19 -22.20
C PHE A 105 -0.57 26.14 -23.33
N GLU A 106 -1.80 26.17 -23.84
CA GLU A 106 -2.16 26.90 -25.07
C GLU A 106 -1.73 28.37 -25.01
N GLN A 107 -1.96 29.03 -23.86
CA GLN A 107 -1.56 30.43 -23.66
C GLN A 107 -0.04 30.61 -23.59
N ALA A 108 0.70 29.59 -23.17
CA ALA A 108 2.16 29.61 -23.04
C ALA A 108 2.87 29.11 -24.31
N THR A 109 2.16 28.49 -25.27
CA THR A 109 2.76 27.85 -26.46
C THR A 109 3.63 28.81 -27.25
N ALA A 110 3.15 30.02 -27.51
CA ALA A 110 3.90 31.04 -28.25
C ALA A 110 5.17 31.48 -27.52
N GLN A 111 5.14 31.50 -26.18
CA GLN A 111 6.31 31.77 -25.35
C GLN A 111 7.28 30.59 -25.37
N ILE A 112 6.77 29.38 -25.25
CA ILE A 112 7.61 28.14 -25.27
C ILE A 112 8.32 28.04 -26.65
N GLU A 113 7.63 28.33 -27.73
CA GLU A 113 8.22 28.29 -29.08
C GLU A 113 9.30 29.39 -29.29
N ARG A 114 9.12 30.56 -28.70
CA ARG A 114 10.07 31.68 -28.83
C ARG A 114 11.25 31.53 -27.88
N ASP A 115 11.00 31.23 -26.61
CA ASP A 115 11.96 31.30 -25.51
C ASP A 115 12.51 29.91 -25.13
N GLY A 116 12.01 28.84 -25.78
CA GLY A 116 12.37 27.45 -25.51
C GLY A 116 11.68 26.82 -24.28
N GLN A 117 11.09 27.64 -23.43
CA GLN A 117 10.36 27.20 -22.22
C GLN A 117 9.42 28.30 -21.70
N ALA A 118 8.41 27.90 -20.93
CA ALA A 118 7.57 28.83 -20.15
C ALA A 118 7.08 28.19 -18.87
N GLU A 119 6.75 29.03 -17.88
CA GLU A 119 6.05 28.59 -16.67
C GLU A 119 4.56 28.51 -16.93
N VAL A 120 3.95 27.40 -16.52
CA VAL A 120 2.51 27.13 -16.62
C VAL A 120 1.98 26.61 -15.31
N ASP A 121 0.76 27.01 -14.95
CA ASP A 121 0.08 26.45 -13.79
C ASP A 121 -0.71 25.19 -14.19
N ILE A 122 -0.45 24.10 -13.50
CA ILE A 122 -1.20 22.85 -13.67
C ILE A 122 -1.79 22.45 -12.32
N GLY A 123 -3.09 22.66 -12.18
CA GLY A 123 -3.81 22.30 -10.96
C GLY A 123 -3.33 23.07 -9.71
N GLY A 124 -3.02 24.35 -9.84
CA GLY A 124 -2.54 25.22 -8.77
C GLY A 124 -1.03 25.07 -8.45
N ARG A 125 -0.25 24.48 -9.37
CA ARG A 125 1.20 24.31 -9.22
C ARG A 125 1.94 24.84 -10.44
N PRO A 126 2.98 25.67 -10.27
CA PRO A 126 3.80 26.12 -11.36
C PRO A 126 4.75 25.02 -11.83
N PHE A 127 4.84 24.86 -13.16
CA PHE A 127 5.78 23.98 -13.84
C PHE A 127 6.47 24.74 -14.97
N THR A 128 7.78 24.58 -15.10
CA THR A 128 8.49 25.08 -16.28
C THR A 128 8.47 24.00 -17.36
N ILE A 129 7.75 24.26 -18.46
CA ILE A 129 7.58 23.34 -19.60
C ILE A 129 8.54 23.75 -20.72
N GLY A 130 9.35 22.80 -21.18
CA GLY A 130 10.26 22.99 -22.31
C GLY A 130 9.62 22.64 -23.67
N ALA A 131 10.20 23.18 -24.76
CA ALA A 131 9.71 22.97 -26.12
C ALA A 131 9.75 21.48 -26.55
N GLU A 132 10.66 20.67 -26.00
CA GLU A 132 10.72 19.23 -26.30
C GLU A 132 9.50 18.49 -25.76
N MET A 133 9.05 18.80 -24.55
CA MET A 133 7.84 18.23 -23.97
C MET A 133 6.62 18.49 -24.88
N VAL A 134 6.47 19.74 -25.35
CA VAL A 134 5.36 20.12 -26.23
C VAL A 134 5.42 19.38 -27.58
N ARG A 135 6.60 19.21 -28.15
CA ARG A 135 6.78 18.47 -29.42
C ARG A 135 6.42 16.99 -29.27
N ASP A 136 6.91 16.35 -28.21
CA ASP A 136 6.66 14.94 -27.94
C ASP A 136 5.18 14.66 -27.66
N LEU A 137 4.53 15.50 -26.87
CA LEU A 137 3.11 15.37 -26.56
C LEU A 137 2.22 15.42 -27.83
N LYS A 138 2.63 16.17 -28.86
CA LYS A 138 1.92 16.25 -30.16
C LYS A 138 1.97 14.94 -30.96
N SER A 139 2.96 14.09 -30.76
CA SER A 139 3.25 12.99 -31.69
C SER A 139 3.26 11.56 -31.09
N ARG A 140 3.29 11.40 -29.76
CA ARG A 140 3.74 10.15 -29.17
C ARG A 140 2.68 9.19 -28.67
N MET A 141 1.48 9.62 -28.35
CA MET A 141 0.41 8.70 -27.93
C MET A 141 -0.74 8.75 -28.92
N THR A 142 -1.07 7.62 -29.49
CA THR A 142 -2.15 7.45 -30.47
C THR A 142 -3.10 6.35 -30.04
N ALA A 143 -4.25 6.23 -30.65
CA ALA A 143 -5.19 5.14 -30.47
C ALA A 143 -4.55 3.76 -30.71
N GLU A 144 -3.49 3.68 -31.52
CA GLU A 144 -2.75 2.47 -31.81
C GLU A 144 -2.00 1.93 -30.59
N HIS A 145 -1.43 2.81 -29.74
CA HIS A 145 -0.80 2.37 -28.48
C HIS A 145 -1.82 1.71 -27.54
N ILE A 146 -3.02 2.29 -27.43
CA ILE A 146 -4.09 1.74 -26.60
C ILE A 146 -4.59 0.41 -27.16
N SER A 147 -4.83 0.32 -28.47
CA SER A 147 -5.29 -0.90 -29.13
C SER A 147 -4.22 -2.00 -29.18
N GLY A 148 -2.95 -1.60 -29.06
CA GLY A 148 -1.77 -2.48 -28.98
C GLY A 148 -1.53 -3.10 -27.60
N LEU A 149 -2.20 -2.63 -26.54
CA LEU A 149 -2.08 -3.21 -25.21
C LEU A 149 -2.44 -4.70 -25.20
N ARG A 150 -1.61 -5.50 -24.55
CA ARG A 150 -1.77 -6.97 -24.41
C ARG A 150 -1.88 -7.37 -22.95
N CYS A 151 -2.37 -6.48 -22.12
CA CYS A 151 -2.55 -6.66 -20.69
C CYS A 151 -3.94 -6.19 -20.27
N ASP A 152 -4.37 -6.57 -19.08
CA ASP A 152 -5.63 -6.12 -18.50
C ASP A 152 -5.58 -4.61 -18.24
N LEU A 153 -6.68 -3.91 -18.55
CA LEU A 153 -6.79 -2.47 -18.38
C LEU A 153 -7.89 -2.10 -17.39
N LEU A 154 -7.56 -1.25 -16.41
CA LEU A 154 -8.51 -0.56 -15.56
C LEU A 154 -8.44 0.94 -15.79
N VAL A 155 -9.56 1.56 -16.14
CA VAL A 155 -9.70 3.01 -16.29
C VAL A 155 -10.51 3.54 -15.12
N LEU A 156 -9.90 4.44 -14.32
CA LEU A 156 -10.59 5.17 -13.25
C LEU A 156 -10.64 6.65 -13.66
N HIS A 157 -11.83 7.25 -13.67
CA HIS A 157 -11.99 8.64 -14.07
C HIS A 157 -13.18 9.30 -13.38
N SER A 158 -13.03 10.58 -13.06
CA SER A 158 -14.12 11.37 -12.49
C SER A 158 -14.93 12.08 -13.58
N PRO A 159 -16.27 12.02 -13.55
CA PRO A 159 -17.09 12.75 -14.49
C PRO A 159 -17.04 14.27 -14.30
N ILE A 160 -16.52 14.75 -13.16
CA ILE A 160 -16.35 16.17 -12.86
C ILE A 160 -14.88 16.64 -12.95
N ASP A 161 -14.01 15.83 -13.55
CA ASP A 161 -12.61 16.20 -13.79
C ASP A 161 -12.53 17.38 -14.76
N SER A 162 -12.09 18.54 -14.26
CA SER A 162 -11.99 19.77 -15.01
C SER A 162 -10.64 19.96 -15.73
N ILE A 163 -9.68 19.06 -15.50
CA ILE A 163 -8.33 19.10 -16.08
C ILE A 163 -8.25 18.15 -17.27
N VAL A 164 -8.67 16.90 -17.08
CA VAL A 164 -8.77 15.90 -18.13
C VAL A 164 -10.23 15.43 -18.19
N GLY A 165 -10.97 15.88 -19.18
CA GLY A 165 -12.40 15.58 -19.28
C GLY A 165 -12.68 14.09 -19.41
N ILE A 166 -13.84 13.66 -18.93
CA ILE A 166 -14.30 12.26 -18.89
C ILE A 166 -14.30 11.58 -20.27
N ASP A 167 -14.43 12.34 -21.36
CA ASP A 167 -14.40 11.81 -22.73
C ASP A 167 -13.10 11.06 -23.04
N ASN A 168 -11.99 11.45 -22.40
CA ASN A 168 -10.73 10.71 -22.51
C ASN A 168 -10.83 9.28 -22.00
N ALA A 169 -11.54 9.07 -20.91
CA ALA A 169 -11.78 7.71 -20.40
C ALA A 169 -12.64 6.90 -21.40
N ALA A 170 -13.64 7.51 -22.00
CA ALA A 170 -14.47 6.85 -23.01
C ALA A 170 -13.64 6.46 -24.26
N GLU A 171 -12.75 7.34 -24.73
CA GLU A 171 -11.83 7.07 -25.83
C GLU A 171 -10.83 5.96 -25.50
N ILE A 172 -10.16 6.01 -24.32
CA ILE A 172 -9.26 4.95 -23.87
C ILE A 172 -10.02 3.62 -23.84
N PHE A 173 -11.21 3.64 -23.24
CA PHE A 173 -12.02 2.43 -23.13
C PHE A 173 -12.49 1.90 -24.48
N ALA A 174 -12.85 2.77 -25.42
CA ALA A 174 -13.28 2.37 -26.77
C ALA A 174 -12.15 1.69 -27.56
N HIS A 175 -10.93 2.24 -27.52
CA HIS A 175 -9.80 1.73 -28.30
C HIS A 175 -9.14 0.49 -27.66
N ALA A 176 -9.20 0.34 -26.34
CA ALA A 176 -8.62 -0.81 -25.66
C ALA A 176 -9.35 -2.10 -25.99
N LYS A 177 -8.59 -3.19 -26.10
CA LYS A 177 -9.13 -4.55 -26.20
C LYS A 177 -9.49 -5.10 -24.82
N HIS A 178 -10.36 -6.12 -24.80
CA HIS A 178 -10.61 -6.86 -23.57
C HIS A 178 -9.41 -7.75 -23.18
N PRO A 179 -9.16 -7.96 -21.84
CA PRO A 179 -10.00 -7.51 -20.72
C PRO A 179 -9.82 -6.03 -20.39
N LYS A 180 -10.91 -5.31 -20.21
CA LYS A 180 -10.90 -3.89 -19.79
C LYS A 180 -12.05 -3.63 -18.82
N SER A 181 -11.80 -2.73 -17.87
CA SER A 181 -12.75 -2.32 -16.83
C SER A 181 -12.76 -0.79 -16.71
N PHE A 182 -13.90 -0.22 -16.35
CA PHE A 182 -14.05 1.19 -16.04
C PHE A 182 -14.68 1.36 -14.66
N VAL A 183 -14.17 2.31 -13.88
CA VAL A 183 -14.74 2.71 -12.60
C VAL A 183 -14.84 4.23 -12.53
N SER A 184 -16.04 4.74 -12.27
CA SER A 184 -16.28 6.15 -12.06
C SER A 184 -15.80 6.58 -10.67
N LEU A 185 -15.09 7.69 -10.59
CA LEU A 185 -14.66 8.35 -9.35
C LEU A 185 -15.59 9.53 -9.00
N ASP A 186 -16.87 9.36 -9.12
CA ASP A 186 -18.01 10.27 -9.15
C ASP A 186 -17.82 11.70 -8.64
N LYS A 187 -17.19 11.86 -7.45
CA LYS A 187 -17.04 13.17 -6.78
C LYS A 187 -15.57 13.57 -6.58
N ALA A 188 -14.63 12.85 -7.19
CA ALA A 188 -13.23 13.14 -7.07
C ALA A 188 -12.83 14.31 -7.99
N ASP A 189 -11.96 15.19 -7.51
CA ASP A 189 -11.25 16.12 -8.37
C ASP A 189 -10.09 15.41 -9.09
N HIS A 190 -9.50 16.08 -10.08
CA HIS A 190 -8.39 15.52 -10.84
C HIS A 190 -7.22 15.04 -9.99
N LEU A 191 -6.89 15.76 -8.92
CA LEU A 191 -5.73 15.49 -8.05
C LEU A 191 -6.04 14.51 -6.90
N LEU A 192 -7.27 14.01 -6.78
CA LEU A 192 -7.74 13.20 -5.66
C LEU A 192 -7.40 13.85 -4.31
N THR A 193 -7.75 15.14 -4.16
CA THR A 193 -7.36 15.92 -2.97
C THR A 193 -8.00 15.38 -1.70
N ARG A 194 -9.23 14.88 -1.77
CA ARG A 194 -9.89 14.25 -0.62
C ARG A 194 -9.26 12.89 -0.34
N GLN A 195 -8.98 12.62 0.93
CA GLN A 195 -8.35 11.37 1.35
C GLN A 195 -9.15 10.13 0.92
N GLN A 196 -10.46 10.18 1.05
CA GLN A 196 -11.36 9.08 0.72
C GLN A 196 -11.30 8.67 -0.76
N ASP A 197 -11.05 9.58 -1.69
CA ASP A 197 -10.98 9.28 -3.13
C ASP A 197 -9.72 8.47 -3.45
N GLY A 198 -8.59 8.83 -2.84
CA GLY A 198 -7.35 8.05 -2.97
C GLY A 198 -7.44 6.66 -2.34
N VAL A 199 -8.11 6.54 -1.18
CA VAL A 199 -8.37 5.25 -0.53
C VAL A 199 -9.30 4.38 -1.37
N PHE A 200 -10.38 4.97 -1.91
CA PHE A 200 -11.30 4.25 -2.79
C PHE A 200 -10.59 3.75 -4.06
N ALA A 201 -9.83 4.61 -4.74
CA ALA A 201 -9.06 4.22 -5.92
C ALA A 201 -8.09 3.07 -5.61
N ALA A 202 -7.37 3.13 -4.47
CA ALA A 202 -6.47 2.05 -4.03
C ALA A 202 -7.21 0.74 -3.81
N SER A 203 -8.37 0.78 -3.13
CA SER A 203 -9.19 -0.42 -2.85
C SER A 203 -9.70 -1.07 -4.13
N VAL A 204 -10.16 -0.25 -5.09
CA VAL A 204 -10.62 -0.73 -6.40
C VAL A 204 -9.47 -1.38 -7.16
N ILE A 205 -8.31 -0.71 -7.26
CA ILE A 205 -7.14 -1.25 -7.95
C ILE A 205 -6.68 -2.55 -7.30
N ALA A 206 -6.58 -2.62 -5.97
CA ALA A 206 -6.17 -3.82 -5.25
C ALA A 206 -7.10 -5.01 -5.51
N SER A 207 -8.42 -4.80 -5.44
CA SER A 207 -9.42 -5.83 -5.69
C SER A 207 -9.41 -6.30 -7.14
N TRP A 208 -9.28 -5.38 -8.09
CA TRP A 208 -9.19 -5.69 -9.50
C TRP A 208 -7.89 -6.43 -9.83
N ALA A 209 -6.76 -6.00 -9.28
CA ALA A 209 -5.45 -6.60 -9.49
C ALA A 209 -5.40 -8.08 -9.03
N GLN A 210 -6.07 -8.44 -7.94
CA GLN A 210 -6.18 -9.83 -7.49
C GLN A 210 -6.82 -10.75 -8.54
N ARG A 211 -7.72 -10.21 -9.36
CA ARG A 211 -8.36 -10.95 -10.44
C ARG A 211 -7.45 -11.11 -11.66
N CYS A 212 -6.69 -10.07 -11.99
CA CYS A 212 -5.79 -10.04 -13.16
C CYS A 212 -4.45 -10.72 -12.89
N LEU A 213 -4.01 -10.70 -11.62
CA LEU A 213 -2.72 -11.17 -11.16
C LEU A 213 -2.91 -12.26 -10.09
N PRO A 214 -3.30 -13.48 -10.48
CA PRO A 214 -3.63 -14.56 -9.54
C PRO A 214 -2.46 -14.94 -8.62
N GLU A 215 -1.22 -14.59 -8.97
CA GLU A 215 -0.05 -14.78 -8.11
C GLU A 215 -0.04 -13.83 -6.89
N LEU A 216 -0.71 -12.65 -6.96
CA LEU A 216 -0.89 -11.77 -5.81
C LEU A 216 -1.70 -12.41 -4.68
N GLY A 217 -2.61 -13.33 -5.03
CA GLY A 217 -3.39 -14.11 -4.05
C GLY A 217 -2.64 -15.30 -3.45
N LYS A 218 -1.45 -15.61 -3.95
CA LYS A 218 -0.57 -16.70 -3.48
C LYS A 218 0.53 -16.21 -2.53
N LEU A 219 0.37 -15.03 -1.91
CA LEU A 219 1.19 -14.68 -0.76
C LEU A 219 1.22 -15.89 0.17
N ARG A 220 2.42 -16.32 0.58
CA ARG A 220 2.64 -17.49 1.40
C ARG A 220 1.56 -17.57 2.47
N LYS A 221 0.63 -18.51 2.33
CA LYS A 221 -0.21 -18.88 3.45
C LYS A 221 0.71 -19.66 4.39
N ALA A 222 1.00 -19.10 5.55
CA ALA A 222 1.52 -19.90 6.63
C ALA A 222 0.52 -21.06 6.86
N ARG A 223 1.02 -22.24 7.18
CA ARG A 223 0.14 -23.37 7.51
C ARG A 223 -0.70 -22.99 8.71
N GLU A 224 -1.85 -23.62 8.84
CA GLU A 224 -2.71 -23.40 10.01
C GLU A 224 -1.91 -23.63 11.30
N GLY A 225 -1.93 -22.63 12.20
CA GLY A 225 -1.16 -22.63 13.43
C GLY A 225 0.32 -22.25 13.31
N GLU A 226 0.81 -21.92 12.10
CA GLU A 226 2.18 -21.43 11.89
C GLU A 226 2.19 -19.92 11.67
N VAL A 227 3.22 -19.27 12.20
CA VAL A 227 3.58 -17.89 11.90
C VAL A 227 5.00 -17.89 11.35
N GLN A 228 5.21 -17.27 10.21
CA GLN A 228 6.52 -17.10 9.62
C GLN A 228 6.95 -15.64 9.76
N VAL A 229 8.18 -15.43 10.25
CA VAL A 229 8.81 -14.11 10.35
C VAL A 229 10.06 -14.12 9.49
N SER A 230 10.24 -13.11 8.66
CA SER A 230 11.38 -12.97 7.74
C SER A 230 11.93 -11.55 7.80
N ALA A 231 13.24 -11.38 7.74
CA ALA A 231 13.84 -10.05 7.64
C ALA A 231 13.33 -9.32 6.38
N SER A 232 13.00 -8.06 6.53
CA SER A 232 12.69 -7.15 5.41
C SER A 232 13.98 -6.47 4.94
N PRO A 233 14.12 -6.19 3.64
CA PRO A 233 15.25 -5.41 3.13
C PRO A 233 15.17 -3.92 3.48
N ASP A 234 14.06 -3.46 4.07
CA ASP A 234 13.77 -2.04 4.28
C ASP A 234 14.45 -1.45 5.53
N GLY A 235 15.05 -2.27 6.40
CA GLY A 235 15.72 -1.81 7.62
C GLY A 235 16.30 -2.96 8.45
N ASP A 236 17.13 -2.61 9.44
CA ASP A 236 17.84 -3.59 10.27
C ASP A 236 16.89 -4.41 11.17
N PHE A 237 15.81 -3.78 11.63
CA PHE A 237 14.81 -4.39 12.52
C PHE A 237 13.46 -4.66 11.85
N ALA A 238 13.27 -4.19 10.61
CA ALA A 238 12.03 -4.42 9.88
C ALA A 238 11.87 -5.91 9.52
N HIS A 239 10.77 -6.52 9.91
CA HIS A 239 10.43 -7.92 9.63
C HIS A 239 9.03 -8.06 9.09
N ASP A 240 8.85 -8.89 8.07
CA ASP A 240 7.55 -9.26 7.55
C ASP A 240 7.05 -10.51 8.27
N ILE A 241 5.81 -10.46 8.73
CA ILE A 241 5.13 -11.53 9.48
C ILE A 241 3.97 -12.06 8.64
N VAL A 242 3.96 -13.35 8.39
CA VAL A 242 2.85 -14.05 7.72
C VAL A 242 2.17 -14.97 8.73
N ALA A 243 0.89 -14.71 9.01
CA ALA A 243 0.06 -15.53 9.89
C ALA A 243 -1.21 -15.96 9.13
N GLY A 244 -1.29 -17.21 8.71
CA GLY A 244 -2.33 -17.65 7.81
C GLY A 244 -2.28 -16.89 6.47
N SER A 245 -3.34 -16.12 6.16
CA SER A 245 -3.41 -15.24 4.98
C SER A 245 -3.12 -13.77 5.28
N TYR A 246 -2.76 -13.43 6.53
CA TYR A 246 -2.50 -12.06 6.94
C TYR A 246 -1.01 -11.76 6.86
N LEU A 247 -0.70 -10.60 6.29
CA LEU A 247 0.64 -10.01 6.26
C LEU A 247 0.66 -8.85 7.24
N MET A 248 1.65 -8.86 8.13
CA MET A 248 1.90 -7.80 9.11
C MET A 248 3.38 -7.44 9.05
N ARG A 249 3.74 -6.30 9.64
CA ARG A 249 5.13 -5.88 9.78
C ARG A 249 5.45 -5.67 11.26
N ALA A 250 6.64 -6.08 11.67
CA ALA A 250 7.25 -5.71 12.93
C ALA A 250 8.48 -4.85 12.69
N ASP A 251 8.73 -3.89 13.57
CA ASP A 251 9.91 -3.05 13.56
C ASP A 251 10.18 -2.54 14.99
N GLU A 252 11.34 -1.90 15.19
CA GLU A 252 11.61 -1.12 16.39
C GLU A 252 11.29 0.37 16.14
N PRO A 253 10.92 1.13 17.19
CA PRO A 253 10.67 2.56 17.07
C PRO A 253 11.95 3.33 16.72
N GLU A 254 11.82 4.53 16.14
CA GLU A 254 12.95 5.41 15.78
C GLU A 254 13.87 5.76 16.96
N SER A 255 13.40 5.60 18.20
CA SER A 255 14.21 5.76 19.41
C SER A 255 15.29 4.67 19.60
N VAL A 256 15.15 3.55 18.90
CA VAL A 256 16.13 2.47 18.85
C VAL A 256 17.00 2.69 17.61
N PRO A 257 18.33 2.82 17.73
CA PRO A 257 19.20 2.99 16.58
C PRO A 257 19.03 1.88 15.55
N GLY A 258 18.57 2.24 14.32
CA GLY A 258 18.23 1.30 13.24
C GLY A 258 16.75 0.93 13.14
N GLY A 259 15.91 1.34 14.09
CA GLY A 259 14.45 1.25 14.00
C GLY A 259 13.89 2.34 13.09
N LEU A 260 12.86 1.99 12.30
CA LEU A 260 12.22 2.88 11.34
C LEU A 260 10.73 3.11 11.64
N ASP A 261 10.21 2.55 12.74
CA ASP A 261 8.79 2.64 13.15
C ASP A 261 7.81 2.22 12.03
N THR A 262 8.18 1.22 11.22
CA THR A 262 7.36 0.73 10.10
C THR A 262 6.33 -0.33 10.52
N GLY A 263 6.36 -0.75 11.79
CA GLY A 263 5.41 -1.69 12.37
C GLY A 263 5.55 -1.77 13.90
N PRO A 264 4.60 -2.41 14.61
CA PRO A 264 4.66 -2.56 16.05
C PRO A 264 5.90 -3.35 16.50
N PRO A 265 6.49 -3.03 17.67
CA PRO A 265 7.58 -3.81 18.26
C PRO A 265 7.09 -5.18 18.76
N PRO A 266 8.00 -6.14 18.99
CA PRO A 266 7.63 -7.54 19.29
C PRO A 266 6.69 -7.73 20.48
N TYR A 267 6.84 -6.96 21.56
CA TYR A 267 5.96 -7.05 22.72
C TYR A 267 4.53 -6.61 22.43
N ASP A 268 4.32 -5.68 21.49
CA ASP A 268 2.98 -5.23 21.12
C ASP A 268 2.18 -6.35 20.45
N PHE A 269 2.82 -7.25 19.69
CA PHE A 269 2.16 -8.45 19.16
C PHE A 269 1.73 -9.41 20.27
N LEU A 270 2.53 -9.56 21.34
CA LEU A 270 2.18 -10.38 22.51
C LEU A 270 0.97 -9.77 23.22
N LEU A 271 0.99 -8.47 23.47
CA LEU A 271 -0.12 -7.74 24.09
C LEU A 271 -1.38 -7.78 23.24
N ALA A 272 -1.25 -7.58 21.92
CA ALA A 272 -2.38 -7.67 20.99
C ALA A 272 -3.01 -9.06 20.99
N GLY A 273 -2.20 -10.12 21.05
CA GLY A 273 -2.69 -11.51 21.16
C GLY A 273 -3.47 -11.75 22.47
N LEU A 274 -2.97 -11.27 23.60
CA LEU A 274 -3.65 -11.36 24.89
C LEU A 274 -4.94 -10.53 24.91
N GLY A 275 -4.90 -9.28 24.40
CA GLY A 275 -6.06 -8.39 24.35
C GLY A 275 -7.17 -8.95 23.47
N ALA A 276 -6.84 -9.36 22.27
CA ALA A 276 -7.79 -9.96 21.33
C ALA A 276 -8.44 -11.23 21.93
N CYS A 277 -7.63 -12.12 22.51
CA CYS A 277 -8.14 -13.35 23.14
C CYS A 277 -9.06 -13.03 24.32
N THR A 278 -8.72 -12.03 25.15
CA THR A 278 -9.56 -11.58 26.26
C THR A 278 -10.90 -11.07 25.75
N ALA A 279 -10.90 -10.12 24.82
CA ALA A 279 -12.12 -9.52 24.26
C ALA A 279 -13.02 -10.56 23.59
N MET A 280 -12.45 -11.46 22.78
CA MET A 280 -13.19 -12.55 22.13
C MET A 280 -13.82 -13.50 23.15
N THR A 281 -13.10 -13.84 24.22
CA THR A 281 -13.59 -14.74 25.29
C THR A 281 -14.78 -14.12 26.02
N LEU A 282 -14.69 -12.83 26.35
CA LEU A 282 -15.76 -12.11 27.04
C LEU A 282 -17.01 -12.00 26.17
N ARG A 283 -16.84 -11.60 24.90
CA ARG A 283 -17.97 -11.51 23.93
C ARG A 283 -18.63 -12.87 23.69
N LEU A 284 -17.84 -13.93 23.57
CA LEU A 284 -18.36 -15.29 23.42
C LEU A 284 -19.18 -15.73 24.63
N TYR A 285 -18.65 -15.49 25.83
CA TYR A 285 -19.33 -15.83 27.08
C TYR A 285 -20.63 -15.06 27.26
N ALA A 286 -20.61 -13.74 27.09
CA ALA A 286 -21.80 -12.89 27.18
C ALA A 286 -22.88 -13.34 26.18
N ARG A 287 -22.49 -13.63 24.92
CA ARG A 287 -23.40 -14.17 23.89
C ARG A 287 -24.03 -15.50 24.31
N GLN A 288 -23.26 -16.42 24.88
CA GLN A 288 -23.78 -17.70 25.36
C GLN A 288 -24.77 -17.57 26.53
N LYS A 289 -24.61 -16.51 27.33
CA LYS A 289 -25.49 -16.20 28.45
C LYS A 289 -26.67 -15.34 28.07
N GLY A 290 -26.71 -14.82 26.85
CA GLY A 290 -27.75 -13.85 26.43
C GLY A 290 -27.58 -12.49 27.13
N TRP A 291 -26.39 -12.14 27.59
CA TRP A 291 -26.11 -10.87 28.27
C TRP A 291 -25.96 -9.71 27.28
N PRO A 292 -26.46 -8.52 27.60
CA PRO A 292 -26.47 -7.37 26.70
C PRO A 292 -25.13 -6.61 26.69
N LEU A 293 -24.05 -7.32 26.45
CA LEU A 293 -22.71 -6.76 26.27
C LEU A 293 -22.61 -6.17 24.86
N GLU A 294 -22.48 -4.86 24.76
CA GLU A 294 -22.41 -4.12 23.50
C GLU A 294 -20.98 -4.02 23.00
N ASP A 295 -20.03 -3.62 23.86
CA ASP A 295 -18.63 -3.46 23.49
C ASP A 295 -17.66 -3.89 24.62
N VAL A 296 -16.42 -4.21 24.19
CA VAL A 296 -15.30 -4.61 25.07
C VAL A 296 -14.05 -3.91 24.57
N ASP A 297 -13.51 -3.00 25.37
CA ASP A 297 -12.18 -2.42 25.18
C ASP A 297 -11.19 -3.03 26.16
N VAL A 298 -10.00 -3.43 25.67
CA VAL A 298 -8.95 -4.04 26.49
C VAL A 298 -7.64 -3.30 26.27
N GLN A 299 -7.22 -2.56 27.26
CA GLN A 299 -5.94 -1.85 27.26
C GLN A 299 -4.90 -2.66 28.03
N LEU A 300 -3.72 -2.81 27.43
CA LEU A 300 -2.63 -3.58 28.02
C LEU A 300 -1.34 -2.75 28.05
N ARG A 301 -0.57 -2.91 29.10
CA ARG A 301 0.73 -2.30 29.27
C ARG A 301 1.72 -3.34 29.79
N HIS A 302 2.83 -3.47 29.09
CA HIS A 302 3.96 -4.28 29.53
C HIS A 302 4.97 -3.41 30.28
N LYS A 303 5.54 -3.95 31.35
CA LYS A 303 6.68 -3.34 32.08
C LYS A 303 7.58 -4.43 32.66
N LYS A 304 8.85 -4.09 32.84
CA LYS A 304 9.80 -4.91 33.60
C LYS A 304 10.03 -4.27 34.96
N ASP A 305 9.78 -5.03 36.03
CA ASP A 305 9.92 -4.55 37.40
C ASP A 305 10.48 -5.63 38.31
N TYR A 306 10.94 -5.24 39.49
CA TYR A 306 11.36 -6.20 40.53
C TYR A 306 10.16 -6.67 41.33
N LEU A 307 10.15 -7.95 41.75
CA LEU A 307 9.22 -8.39 42.80
C LEU A 307 9.47 -7.57 44.06
N GLN A 308 8.40 -7.03 44.65
CA GLN A 308 8.47 -6.12 45.81
C GLN A 308 9.27 -6.69 47.00
N ASP A 309 9.34 -8.05 47.14
CA ASP A 309 9.96 -8.72 48.27
C ASP A 309 11.32 -9.37 47.95
N ASN A 310 11.82 -9.35 46.69
CA ASN A 310 13.07 -10.04 46.36
C ASN A 310 13.84 -9.37 45.19
N GLN A 311 14.60 -8.35 45.51
CA GLN A 311 15.46 -7.64 44.51
C GLN A 311 16.59 -8.53 43.95
N GLN A 312 16.90 -9.68 44.58
CA GLN A 312 17.94 -10.61 44.12
C GLN A 312 17.46 -11.53 43.00
N ALA A 313 16.14 -11.66 42.78
CA ALA A 313 15.55 -12.59 41.79
C ALA A 313 15.54 -12.03 40.35
N GLY A 314 16.04 -10.81 40.11
CA GLY A 314 16.03 -10.15 38.82
C GLY A 314 14.68 -9.49 38.49
N LYS A 315 14.64 -8.79 37.33
CA LYS A 315 13.41 -8.15 36.87
C LYS A 315 12.50 -9.19 36.21
N LEU A 316 11.21 -9.12 36.55
CA LEU A 316 10.16 -9.93 35.92
C LEU A 316 9.34 -9.06 34.95
N ASP A 317 8.71 -9.73 33.98
CA ASP A 317 7.77 -9.11 33.06
C ASP A 317 6.39 -9.06 33.71
N PHE A 318 5.77 -7.88 33.71
CA PHE A 318 4.41 -7.65 34.18
C PHE A 318 3.56 -7.12 33.04
N ILE A 319 2.33 -7.60 32.96
CA ILE A 319 1.31 -7.09 32.04
C ILE A 319 0.13 -6.58 32.86
N ASP A 320 -0.05 -5.27 32.86
CA ASP A 320 -1.25 -4.62 33.40
C ASP A 320 -2.34 -4.64 32.35
N ARG A 321 -3.55 -5.12 32.69
CA ARG A 321 -4.70 -5.21 31.78
C ARG A 321 -5.89 -4.49 32.38
N THR A 322 -6.39 -3.48 31.68
CA THR A 322 -7.62 -2.74 32.00
C THR A 322 -8.72 -3.11 31.00
N ILE A 323 -9.87 -3.49 31.49
CA ILE A 323 -11.02 -3.92 30.68
C ILE A 323 -12.16 -2.92 30.90
N THR A 324 -12.69 -2.36 29.83
CA THR A 324 -13.90 -1.54 29.83
C THR A 324 -15.02 -2.29 29.12
N LEU A 325 -16.14 -2.44 29.79
CA LEU A 325 -17.34 -3.11 29.27
C LEU A 325 -18.44 -2.09 29.07
N THR A 326 -19.08 -2.11 27.90
CA THR A 326 -20.21 -1.24 27.55
C THR A 326 -21.45 -2.08 27.33
N GLY A 327 -22.59 -1.61 27.84
CA GLY A 327 -23.89 -2.26 27.73
C GLY A 327 -24.67 -2.18 29.06
N PRO A 328 -25.97 -2.47 29.07
CA PRO A 328 -26.79 -2.50 30.28
C PRO A 328 -26.51 -3.77 31.11
N LEU A 329 -25.31 -3.83 31.73
CA LEU A 329 -24.83 -4.91 32.57
C LEU A 329 -25.05 -4.56 34.04
N ASP A 330 -25.45 -5.53 34.87
CA ASP A 330 -25.48 -5.39 36.33
C ASP A 330 -24.11 -5.70 36.96
N GLU A 331 -23.95 -5.51 38.27
CA GLU A 331 -22.71 -5.75 39.01
C GLU A 331 -22.28 -7.23 38.94
N ASP A 332 -23.22 -8.17 39.05
CA ASP A 332 -22.91 -9.61 38.99
C ASP A 332 -22.39 -10.01 37.62
N MET A 333 -22.91 -9.42 36.53
CA MET A 333 -22.43 -9.61 35.18
C MET A 333 -21.02 -9.04 35.00
N HIS A 334 -20.72 -7.84 35.54
CA HIS A 334 -19.38 -7.25 35.50
C HIS A 334 -18.35 -8.13 36.23
N ASP A 335 -18.64 -8.51 37.48
CA ASP A 335 -17.76 -9.36 38.27
C ASP A 335 -17.52 -10.71 37.60
N ARG A 336 -18.56 -11.27 37.02
CA ARG A 336 -18.44 -12.54 36.31
C ARG A 336 -17.61 -12.44 35.06
N LEU A 337 -17.79 -11.39 34.26
CA LEU A 337 -16.99 -11.15 33.06
C LEU A 337 -15.53 -10.93 33.42
N LEU A 338 -15.20 -10.21 34.49
CA LEU A 338 -13.84 -10.05 34.99
C LEU A 338 -13.20 -11.40 35.31
N GLN A 339 -13.91 -12.29 36.02
CA GLN A 339 -13.44 -13.66 36.29
C GLN A 339 -13.23 -14.50 35.02
N ILE A 340 -14.02 -14.24 33.98
CA ILE A 340 -13.91 -14.94 32.70
C ILE A 340 -12.71 -14.41 31.89
N ALA A 341 -12.33 -13.14 32.02
CA ALA A 341 -11.13 -12.59 31.41
C ALA A 341 -9.86 -13.38 31.75
N ASP A 342 -9.74 -13.86 32.98
CA ASP A 342 -8.60 -14.68 33.45
C ASP A 342 -8.64 -16.11 32.87
N LYS A 343 -9.76 -16.52 32.29
CA LYS A 343 -9.91 -17.85 31.69
C LYS A 343 -9.59 -17.88 30.19
N CYS A 344 -9.20 -16.75 29.62
CA CYS A 344 -8.85 -16.74 28.20
C CYS A 344 -7.62 -17.65 27.94
N PRO A 345 -7.59 -18.42 26.86
CA PRO A 345 -6.52 -19.38 26.58
C PRO A 345 -5.11 -18.77 26.57
N VAL A 346 -4.94 -17.58 25.98
CA VAL A 346 -3.63 -16.90 25.94
C VAL A 346 -3.17 -16.50 27.34
N HIS A 347 -4.07 -15.96 28.18
CA HIS A 347 -3.76 -15.64 29.59
C HIS A 347 -3.25 -16.87 30.32
N LYS A 348 -3.97 -18.00 30.27
CA LYS A 348 -3.56 -19.24 30.89
C LYS A 348 -2.20 -19.75 30.41
N SER A 349 -1.93 -19.63 29.10
CA SER A 349 -0.63 -20.02 28.54
C SER A 349 0.51 -19.17 29.08
N LEU A 350 0.29 -17.86 29.22
CA LEU A 350 1.30 -16.94 29.78
C LEU A 350 1.57 -17.21 31.27
N GLU A 351 0.51 -17.43 32.07
CA GLU A 351 0.66 -17.73 33.50
C GLU A 351 1.32 -19.09 33.78
N SER A 352 0.94 -20.13 33.03
CA SER A 352 1.46 -21.48 33.23
C SER A 352 2.87 -21.67 32.65
N GLY A 353 3.35 -20.69 31.87
CA GLY A 353 4.62 -20.76 31.17
C GLY A 353 4.54 -21.56 29.88
N ILE A 354 5.38 -21.20 28.93
CA ILE A 354 5.45 -21.78 27.58
C ILE A 354 6.82 -22.44 27.40
N ARG A 355 6.84 -23.70 26.96
CA ARG A 355 8.09 -24.36 26.58
C ARG A 355 8.43 -24.03 25.14
N ILE A 356 9.61 -23.47 24.90
CA ILE A 356 10.11 -23.11 23.58
C ILE A 356 11.19 -24.10 23.17
N THR A 357 11.04 -24.71 21.98
CA THR A 357 12.06 -25.58 21.40
C THR A 357 12.60 -24.94 20.13
N THR A 358 13.90 -24.75 20.06
CA THR A 358 14.58 -24.12 18.91
C THR A 358 15.31 -25.16 18.07
N ARG A 359 15.18 -25.08 16.74
CA ARG A 359 15.93 -25.89 15.79
C ARG A 359 16.49 -25.00 14.69
N LEU A 360 17.78 -25.20 14.34
CA LEU A 360 18.40 -24.55 13.20
C LEU A 360 18.18 -25.40 11.94
N ASN A 361 17.52 -24.82 10.94
CA ASN A 361 17.40 -25.44 9.63
C ASN A 361 18.48 -24.86 8.71
N GLN A 362 19.55 -25.61 8.47
CA GLN A 362 20.63 -25.19 7.57
C GLN A 362 20.22 -25.49 6.13
N THR A 363 19.82 -24.46 5.37
CA THR A 363 19.85 -24.53 3.91
C THR A 363 21.31 -24.54 3.47
N ARG A 364 21.80 -25.67 2.91
CA ARG A 364 23.09 -25.68 2.20
C ARG A 364 23.04 -24.62 1.11
N ALA A 365 23.94 -23.65 1.17
CA ALA A 365 24.20 -22.78 0.05
C ALA A 365 24.57 -23.70 -1.14
N ALA A 366 23.84 -23.58 -2.24
CA ALA A 366 24.25 -24.21 -3.48
C ALA A 366 25.63 -23.64 -3.79
N GLN A 367 26.64 -24.51 -3.82
CA GLN A 367 27.95 -24.16 -4.31
C GLN A 367 27.80 -23.69 -5.75
N ALA A 368 28.20 -22.45 -6.02
CA ALA A 368 28.23 -21.81 -7.34
C ALA A 368 29.33 -22.47 -8.23
#